data_067fea5a66db6fc36f8aa663a9110d66
#
_entry.id   067fea5a66db6fc36f8aa663a9110d66
#
_cell.length_a   1.000
_cell.length_b   1.000
_cell.length_c   1.000
_cell.angle_alpha   90.00
_cell.angle_beta   90.00
_cell.angle_gamma   90.00
#
_symmetry.space_group_name_H-M   'P 1'
#
loop_
_entity.id
_entity.type
_entity.pdbx_description
1 polymer ?
#
loop_
_entity_poly.entity_id
_entity_poly.type
_entity_poly.pdbx_seq_one_letter_code
_entity_poly.pdbx_strand_id
1 'polypeptide(L)' 'MPRYFFNVYIGGEVARDPVGVELADLSEAVTEAQKARAEIMDEDALDRLWLEILDENGGILAKVGS' A
#
# COMPACT_ATOMS: atom_id res chain seq x y z
N MET A 1 -7.05 10.91 -13.78
CA MET A 1 -7.15 10.31 -12.45
C MET A 1 -5.80 10.33 -11.77
N PRO A 2 -5.74 10.61 -10.47
CA PRO A 2 -4.46 10.61 -9.76
C PRO A 2 -3.83 9.22 -9.72
N ARG A 3 -2.52 9.21 -9.64
CA ARG A 3 -1.77 7.96 -9.54
C ARG A 3 -1.27 7.79 -8.11
N TYR A 4 -1.52 6.62 -7.55
CA TYR A 4 -1.10 6.28 -6.20
C TYR A 4 -0.05 5.21 -6.24
N PHE A 5 0.89 5.27 -5.29
CA PHE A 5 1.97 4.30 -5.19
C PHE A 5 1.85 3.56 -3.86
N PHE A 6 2.06 2.27 -3.91
CA PHE A 6 1.88 1.41 -2.74
C PHE A 6 3.20 0.76 -2.38
N ASN A 7 3.79 1.20 -1.29
CA ASN A 7 4.99 0.56 -0.77
C ASN A 7 4.59 -0.44 0.29
N VAL A 8 5.13 -1.65 0.20
CA VAL A 8 4.80 -2.73 1.13
C VAL A 8 5.96 -2.95 2.07
N TYR A 9 5.68 -2.89 3.36
CA TYR A 9 6.67 -3.12 4.39
C TYR A 9 6.42 -4.47 5.04
N ILE A 10 7.44 -5.35 5.00
CA ILE A 10 7.34 -6.68 5.57
C ILE A 10 8.59 -6.89 6.43
N GLY A 11 8.39 -6.97 7.76
CA GLY A 11 9.52 -7.06 8.66
C GLY A 11 10.38 -5.82 8.56
N GLY A 12 11.65 -5.98 8.26
CA GLY A 12 12.56 -4.86 8.09
C GLY A 12 12.78 -4.45 6.64
N GLU A 13 12.00 -5.02 5.71
CA GLU A 13 12.22 -4.78 4.30
C GLU A 13 11.06 -4.00 3.69
N VAL A 14 11.36 -3.28 2.62
CA VAL A 14 10.33 -2.55 1.89
C VAL A 14 10.38 -2.91 0.41
N ALA A 15 9.20 -3.19 -0.15
CA ALA A 15 9.04 -3.39 -1.58
C ALA A 15 8.35 -2.14 -2.13
N ARG A 16 9.07 -1.40 -2.95
CA ARG A 16 8.56 -0.15 -3.51
C ARG A 16 7.82 -0.40 -4.81
N ASP A 17 6.79 0.40 -5.04
CA ASP A 17 6.00 0.32 -6.25
C ASP A 17 6.57 1.31 -7.28
N PRO A 18 7.21 0.83 -8.35
CA PRO A 18 7.81 1.72 -9.34
C PRO A 18 6.84 2.27 -10.37
N VAL A 19 5.65 1.71 -10.45
CA VAL A 19 4.69 2.04 -11.50
C VAL A 19 3.49 2.82 -11.00
N GLY A 20 2.92 2.39 -9.89
CA GLY A 20 1.73 3.01 -9.34
C GLY A 20 0.45 2.56 -10.03
N VAL A 21 -0.67 3.01 -9.53
CA VAL A 21 -2.00 2.68 -10.04
C VAL A 21 -2.84 3.94 -10.09
N GLU A 22 -3.57 4.12 -11.17
CA GLU A 22 -4.50 5.24 -11.29
C GLU A 22 -5.84 4.87 -10.67
N LEU A 23 -6.28 5.66 -9.71
CA LEU A 23 -7.52 5.42 -8.98
C LEU A 23 -8.27 6.74 -8.84
N ALA A 24 -9.57 6.64 -8.56
CA ALA A 24 -10.42 7.81 -8.51
C ALA A 24 -10.07 8.75 -7.36
N ASP A 25 -9.80 8.18 -6.18
CA ASP A 25 -9.49 8.97 -4.99
C ASP A 25 -8.76 8.13 -3.95
N LEU A 26 -8.39 8.77 -2.86
CA LEU A 26 -7.66 8.11 -1.78
C LEU A 26 -8.46 6.98 -1.13
N SER A 27 -9.76 7.15 -1.03
CA SER A 27 -10.62 6.12 -0.44
C SER A 27 -10.51 4.81 -1.21
N GLU A 28 -10.48 4.89 -2.52
CA GLU A 28 -10.32 3.72 -3.38
C GLU A 28 -8.93 3.11 -3.20
N ALA A 29 -7.91 3.97 -3.04
CA ALA A 29 -6.56 3.49 -2.80
C ALA A 29 -6.45 2.75 -1.48
N VAL A 30 -7.09 3.25 -0.42
CA VAL A 30 -7.10 2.58 0.87
C VAL A 30 -7.78 1.21 0.76
N THR A 31 -8.87 1.13 0.03
CA THR A 31 -9.58 -0.14 -0.17
C THR A 31 -8.68 -1.15 -0.87
N GLU A 32 -7.97 -0.72 -1.90
CA GLU A 32 -7.07 -1.61 -2.62
C GLU A 32 -5.90 -2.06 -1.75
N ALA A 33 -5.37 -1.18 -0.92
CA ALA A 33 -4.30 -1.54 0.00
C ALA A 33 -4.76 -2.57 1.02
N GLN A 34 -5.99 -2.43 1.52
CA GLN A 34 -6.55 -3.38 2.47
C GLN A 34 -6.73 -4.76 1.86
N LYS A 35 -7.17 -4.81 0.60
CA LYS A 35 -7.30 -6.07 -0.12
C LYS A 35 -5.95 -6.74 -0.31
N ALA A 36 -4.96 -5.98 -0.73
CA ALA A 36 -3.62 -6.52 -0.96
C ALA A 36 -3.03 -7.07 0.34
N ARG A 37 -3.22 -6.33 1.43
CA ARG A 37 -2.72 -6.76 2.73
C ARG A 37 -3.37 -8.08 3.16
N ALA A 38 -4.67 -8.18 3.00
CA ALA A 38 -5.39 -9.39 3.37
C ALA A 38 -4.92 -10.61 2.58
N GLU A 39 -4.68 -10.43 1.29
CA GLU A 39 -4.21 -11.52 0.44
C GLU A 39 -2.82 -12.01 0.86
N ILE A 40 -1.92 -11.09 1.18
CA ILE A 40 -0.57 -11.47 1.59
C ILE A 40 -0.59 -12.14 2.96
N MET A 41 -1.36 -11.60 3.89
CA MET A 41 -1.40 -12.14 5.24
C MET A 41 -1.99 -13.53 5.32
N ASP A 42 -2.82 -13.89 4.35
CA ASP A 42 -3.47 -15.18 4.33
C ASP A 42 -2.47 -16.33 4.30
N GLU A 43 -1.29 -16.09 3.76
CA GLU A 43 -0.30 -17.15 3.61
C GLU A 43 0.62 -17.31 4.81
N ASP A 44 1.03 -16.23 5.44
CA ASP A 44 2.06 -16.28 6.46
C ASP A 44 1.71 -15.59 7.77
N ALA A 45 0.57 -14.96 7.86
CA ALA A 45 0.16 -14.26 9.07
C ALA A 45 1.26 -13.34 9.60
N LEU A 46 1.80 -12.52 8.72
CA LEU A 46 2.93 -11.66 9.07
C LEU A 46 2.48 -10.51 9.98
N ASP A 47 3.03 -10.49 11.20
CA ASP A 47 2.68 -9.48 12.19
C ASP A 47 3.09 -8.07 11.81
N ARG A 48 4.03 -7.95 10.89
CA ARG A 48 4.63 -6.66 10.55
C ARG A 48 4.42 -6.26 9.11
N LEU A 49 3.31 -6.69 8.56
CA LEU A 49 2.97 -6.31 7.20
C LEU A 49 2.10 -5.07 7.21
N TRP A 50 2.57 -4.01 6.55
CA TRP A 50 1.76 -2.82 6.39
C TRP A 50 2.12 -2.14 5.08
N LEU A 51 1.22 -1.29 4.60
CA LEU A 51 1.42 -0.60 3.34
C LEU A 51 1.38 0.91 3.55
N GLU A 52 2.09 1.59 2.66
CA GLU A 52 2.16 3.04 2.63
C GLU A 52 1.60 3.49 1.28
N ILE A 53 0.67 4.43 1.31
CA ILE A 53 0.09 4.99 0.09
C ILE A 53 0.68 6.36 -0.14
N LEU A 54 1.29 6.56 -1.32
CA LEU A 54 1.97 7.80 -1.65
C LEU A 54 1.35 8.43 -2.88
N ASP A 55 1.50 9.76 -2.99
CA ASP A 55 1.07 10.48 -4.19
C ASP A 55 2.20 10.50 -5.21
N GLU A 56 1.97 11.18 -6.32
CA GLU A 56 2.93 11.25 -7.41
C GLU A 56 4.21 12.00 -7.05
N ASN A 57 4.16 12.81 -6.02
CA ASN A 57 5.32 13.58 -5.55
C ASN A 57 6.08 12.88 -4.43
N GLY A 58 5.65 11.69 -4.07
CA GLY A 58 6.29 10.94 -3.00
C GLY A 58 5.78 11.26 -1.61
N GLY A 59 4.71 12.05 -1.51
CA GLY A 59 4.11 12.38 -0.22
C GLY A 59 3.28 11.23 0.32
N ILE A 60 3.46 10.92 1.60
CA ILE A 60 2.70 9.85 2.24
C ILE A 60 1.28 10.32 2.54
N LEU A 61 0.30 9.64 1.97
CA LEU A 61 -1.10 10.00 2.15
C LEU A 61 -1.78 9.18 3.23
N ALA A 62 -1.40 7.91 3.37
CA ALA A 62 -2.02 7.04 4.35
C ALA A 62 -1.15 5.82 4.61
N LYS A 63 -1.38 5.17 5.74
CA LYS A 63 -0.73 3.91 6.09
C LYS A 63 -1.82 2.91 6.44
N VAL A 64 -1.68 1.68 5.94
CA VAL A 64 -2.67 0.64 6.14
C VAL A 64 -2.04 -0.53 6.87
N GLY A 65 -2.58 -0.89 8.01
CA GLY A 65 -2.13 -2.05 8.78
C GLY A 65 -1.00 -1.79 9.77
N SER A 66 -0.60 -0.54 9.94
CA SER A 66 0.47 -0.24 10.89
C SER A 66 -0.09 0.12 12.28
#